data_d61bb0dc0de804f684b0585191a8e1d7
#
_entry.id   d61bb0dc0de804f684b0585191a8e1d7
#
_cell.length_a   1.000
_cell.length_b   1.000
_cell.length_c   1.000
_cell.angle_alpha   90.00
_cell.angle_beta   90.00
_cell.angle_gamma   90.00
#
_symmetry.space_group_name_H-M   'P 1'
#
loop_
_entity.id
_entity.type
_entity.pdbx_description
1 polymer ?
#
loop_
_entity_poly.entity_id
_entity_poly.type
_entity_poly.pdbx_seq_one_letter_code
_entity_poly.pdbx_strand_id
1 'polypeptide(L)'
;MKITHLILGLIGIGCLLGSCGGTPTPDSADKLAEFHEFYFEKQNEKLSPNALALYVDYSNCIAEGQHSRFFQAFEPSLTASAKQYFAVKGKNIEPHAADSTYALLRTIENVPFADLKTAAERIANGNTEGVLLTDGEYYEPTVTKGNDNNPYLAEAFKTWLKKGHDIFIFVEPYEELVGARSVQKKRFYFLFTDQRLPDNIYNRVKQSVRLEDFPGTSEFHFSVRAPFLYSPDGKGMQPDELLSAKVIKAAGSYEVQDWEAGWEEDIEPMLVNGEDEEGNKLKDGKPFETGLRVDRNSLGGYRIDRLTAKVSNVNQPYTDFCTAKEEKVQPEKEIEPADCEGFVKVDDKKFSANGIVDLTFAGDLYNPDEALDGDPFNYTKIDLFATDISPMTNVYLPLFTFESLTHPGEQNVSVGASIEQCLINPEIKELILNTPIYTLYIKSNKR
;
A
#
# COMPACT_ATOMS: atom_id res chain seq x y z
N MET A 1 -57.47 20.11 29.97
CA MET A 1 -57.02 20.46 31.33
C MET A 1 -55.50 20.52 31.31
N LYS A 2 -55.06 21.72 31.40
CA LYS A 2 -53.70 22.26 31.56
C LYS A 2 -52.86 21.48 32.59
N ILE A 3 -51.56 21.34 32.38
CA ILE A 3 -50.56 21.99 33.24
C ILE A 3 -49.23 21.97 32.55
N THR A 4 -48.73 23.16 32.30
CA THR A 4 -47.41 23.59 31.90
C THR A 4 -46.48 23.54 33.11
N HIS A 5 -45.28 23.03 33.00
CA HIS A 5 -44.19 23.42 33.90
C HIS A 5 -42.91 23.73 33.13
N LEU A 6 -42.66 24.99 33.13
CA LEU A 6 -41.43 25.72 32.82
C LEU A 6 -40.45 25.49 33.99
N ILE A 7 -39.23 25.08 33.71
CA ILE A 7 -38.10 25.23 34.65
C ILE A 7 -36.98 25.96 33.96
N LEU A 8 -36.74 27.14 34.44
CA LEU A 8 -35.66 28.05 34.13
C LEU A 8 -34.32 27.53 34.63
N GLY A 9 -33.32 27.94 33.91
CA GLY A 9 -31.92 27.81 33.98
C GLY A 9 -31.22 27.98 35.32
N LEU A 10 -30.01 27.46 35.29
CA LEU A 10 -28.89 27.96 36.08
C LEU A 10 -27.63 27.85 35.22
N ILE A 11 -27.16 29.00 34.81
CA ILE A 11 -25.85 29.21 34.24
C ILE A 11 -24.84 29.07 35.39
N GLY A 12 -24.14 27.98 35.41
CA GLY A 12 -22.97 27.78 36.28
C GLY A 12 -21.70 28.13 35.54
N ILE A 13 -21.19 29.33 35.74
CA ILE A 13 -19.83 29.71 35.37
C ILE A 13 -18.89 28.98 36.33
N GLY A 14 -18.35 27.85 35.88
CA GLY A 14 -17.26 27.13 36.55
C GLY A 14 -15.95 27.56 35.95
N CYS A 15 -15.15 28.28 36.71
CA CYS A 15 -13.80 28.69 36.37
C CYS A 15 -12.94 27.45 36.04
N LEU A 16 -12.37 27.47 34.86
CA LEU A 16 -11.30 26.64 34.40
C LEU A 16 -10.04 26.96 35.25
N LEU A 17 -9.73 26.09 36.16
CA LEU A 17 -8.34 25.96 36.67
C LEU A 17 -7.73 24.82 35.87
N GLY A 18 -6.78 25.17 35.02
CA GLY A 18 -6.03 24.26 34.20
C GLY A 18 -5.29 23.22 35.02
N SER A 19 -5.56 21.98 34.74
CA SER A 19 -4.74 20.84 35.07
C SER A 19 -3.87 20.58 33.85
N CYS A 20 -2.62 20.99 33.90
CA CYS A 20 -1.57 20.55 32.99
C CYS A 20 -1.22 19.10 33.31
N GLY A 21 -1.71 18.19 32.56
CA GLY A 21 -1.50 16.76 32.68
C GLY A 21 -2.43 16.05 31.71
N GLY A 22 -2.36 16.43 30.42
CA GLY A 22 -3.25 15.85 29.41
C GLY A 22 -2.69 14.54 28.91
N THR A 23 -3.36 13.44 29.25
CA THR A 23 -3.40 12.29 28.36
C THR A 23 -3.69 12.76 26.94
N PRO A 24 -2.96 12.26 25.91
CA PRO A 24 -3.23 12.66 24.54
C PRO A 24 -4.69 12.39 24.22
N THR A 25 -5.39 13.44 23.85
CA THR A 25 -6.78 13.34 23.43
C THR A 25 -6.83 12.71 22.04
N PRO A 26 -7.91 11.98 21.69
CA PRO A 26 -8.12 11.49 20.31
C PRO A 26 -7.96 12.60 19.25
N ASP A 27 -8.27 13.84 19.60
CA ASP A 27 -8.08 15.02 18.73
C ASP A 27 -6.63 15.22 18.23
N SER A 28 -5.63 14.88 19.04
CA SER A 28 -4.23 15.04 18.62
C SER A 28 -3.82 14.05 17.54
N ALA A 29 -4.32 12.81 17.60
CA ALA A 29 -4.02 11.80 16.61
C ALA A 29 -4.69 12.10 15.25
N ASP A 30 -5.89 12.62 15.27
CA ASP A 30 -6.62 12.99 14.04
C ASP A 30 -6.01 14.24 13.39
N LYS A 31 -5.61 15.24 14.17
CA LYS A 31 -4.88 16.42 13.66
C LYS A 31 -3.53 16.03 13.06
N LEU A 32 -2.80 15.09 13.68
CA LEU A 32 -1.56 14.58 13.13
C LEU A 32 -1.77 13.79 11.82
N ALA A 33 -2.89 13.09 11.69
CA ALA A 33 -3.27 12.44 10.45
C ALA A 33 -3.52 13.45 9.32
N GLU A 34 -4.28 14.52 9.61
CA GLU A 34 -4.51 15.60 8.64
C GLU A 34 -3.19 16.29 8.22
N PHE A 35 -2.28 16.50 9.18
CA PHE A 35 -0.95 17.03 8.92
C PHE A 35 -0.15 16.12 8.00
N HIS A 36 -0.14 14.80 8.29
CA HIS A 36 0.56 13.82 7.47
C HIS A 36 0.00 13.78 6.04
N GLU A 37 -1.31 13.69 5.88
CA GLU A 37 -1.96 13.74 4.56
C GLU A 37 -1.60 15.02 3.79
N PHE A 38 -1.60 16.16 4.47
CA PHE A 38 -1.39 17.45 3.82
C PHE A 38 0.04 17.62 3.29
N TYR A 39 1.06 17.19 4.04
CA TYR A 39 2.45 17.45 3.69
C TYR A 39 3.19 16.26 3.08
N PHE A 40 2.86 15.05 3.47
CA PHE A 40 3.67 13.87 3.14
C PHE A 40 2.96 12.85 2.27
N GLU A 41 1.65 12.80 2.29
CA GLU A 41 0.95 12.07 1.25
C GLU A 41 0.94 12.95 0.01
N LYS A 42 1.87 12.66 -0.91
CA LYS A 42 1.82 13.29 -2.24
C LYS A 42 0.36 13.25 -2.70
N GLN A 43 -0.16 14.38 -3.14
CA GLN A 43 -1.44 14.44 -3.87
C GLN A 43 -1.24 13.69 -5.20
N ASN A 44 -1.13 12.37 -5.09
CA ASN A 44 -1.24 11.51 -6.24
C ASN A 44 -2.63 11.77 -6.83
N GLU A 45 -2.74 11.73 -8.14
CA GLU A 45 -4.03 11.86 -8.80
C GLU A 45 -4.99 10.88 -8.12
N LYS A 46 -5.92 11.41 -7.33
CA LYS A 46 -6.91 10.57 -6.65
C LYS A 46 -7.77 9.92 -7.72
N LEU A 47 -7.90 8.62 -7.66
CA LEU A 47 -8.85 7.92 -8.54
C LEU A 47 -10.27 8.44 -8.27
N SER A 48 -11.04 8.59 -9.32
CA SER A 48 -12.45 8.97 -9.20
C SER A 48 -13.20 7.88 -8.43
N PRO A 49 -13.81 8.20 -7.29
CA PRO A 49 -14.48 7.19 -6.48
C PRO A 49 -15.67 6.58 -7.21
N ASN A 50 -15.92 5.30 -6.99
CA ASN A 50 -17.06 4.56 -7.55
C ASN A 50 -17.16 4.57 -9.09
N ALA A 51 -16.04 4.62 -9.78
CA ALA A 51 -15.99 4.66 -11.25
C ALA A 51 -15.08 3.54 -11.77
N LEU A 52 -15.56 2.28 -11.70
CA LEU A 52 -14.84 1.12 -12.23
C LEU A 52 -15.08 0.95 -13.74
N ALA A 53 -14.01 0.86 -14.52
CA ALA A 53 -14.03 0.47 -15.92
C ALA A 53 -13.62 -1.01 -16.05
N LEU A 54 -14.53 -1.85 -16.55
CA LEU A 54 -14.30 -3.29 -16.73
C LEU A 54 -13.99 -3.59 -18.20
N TYR A 55 -12.79 -4.09 -18.46
CA TYR A 55 -12.33 -4.58 -19.77
C TYR A 55 -12.30 -6.10 -19.77
N VAL A 56 -12.98 -6.69 -20.72
CA VAL A 56 -13.10 -8.15 -20.84
C VAL A 56 -12.58 -8.60 -22.20
N ASP A 57 -11.62 -9.48 -22.16
CA ASP A 57 -11.08 -10.16 -23.33
C ASP A 57 -12.11 -11.17 -23.87
N TYR A 58 -12.51 -10.99 -25.12
CA TYR A 58 -13.46 -11.86 -25.79
C TYR A 58 -12.80 -13.00 -26.56
N SER A 59 -11.52 -13.25 -26.34
CA SER A 59 -10.90 -14.49 -26.77
C SER A 59 -11.42 -15.69 -25.96
N ASN A 60 -11.07 -16.92 -26.37
CA ASN A 60 -11.63 -18.17 -25.81
C ASN A 60 -11.62 -18.26 -24.29
N CYS A 61 -10.64 -17.69 -23.65
CA CYS A 61 -10.33 -17.90 -22.23
C CYS A 61 -11.47 -17.53 -21.27
N ILE A 62 -12.18 -16.44 -21.54
CA ILE A 62 -13.25 -15.98 -20.66
C ILE A 62 -14.56 -16.72 -20.95
N ALA A 63 -14.82 -17.07 -22.19
CA ALA A 63 -15.98 -17.87 -22.56
C ALA A 63 -15.95 -19.24 -21.84
N GLU A 64 -14.80 -19.90 -21.78
CA GLU A 64 -14.62 -21.12 -21.00
C GLU A 64 -14.64 -20.86 -19.50
N GLY A 65 -14.17 -19.69 -19.06
CA GLY A 65 -14.10 -19.27 -17.66
C GLY A 65 -15.42 -19.04 -16.96
N GLN A 66 -16.50 -18.78 -17.69
CA GLN A 66 -17.82 -18.52 -17.11
C GLN A 66 -18.31 -19.62 -16.15
N HIS A 67 -17.85 -20.85 -16.33
CA HIS A 67 -18.22 -21.99 -15.51
C HIS A 67 -17.25 -22.24 -14.35
N SER A 68 -16.14 -21.50 -14.25
CA SER A 68 -15.20 -21.66 -13.14
C SER A 68 -15.82 -21.18 -11.83
N ARG A 69 -15.54 -21.91 -10.76
CA ARG A 69 -16.03 -21.53 -9.42
C ARG A 69 -15.43 -20.20 -8.97
N PHE A 70 -14.18 -19.94 -9.33
CA PHE A 70 -13.49 -18.70 -8.97
C PHE A 70 -14.13 -17.50 -9.69
N PHE A 71 -14.33 -17.61 -11.01
CA PHE A 71 -15.01 -16.56 -11.78
C PHE A 71 -16.42 -16.26 -11.24
N GLN A 72 -17.20 -17.30 -10.93
CA GLN A 72 -18.55 -17.14 -10.37
C GLN A 72 -18.57 -16.45 -9.01
N ALA A 73 -17.54 -16.66 -8.18
CA ALA A 73 -17.38 -15.94 -6.91
C ALA A 73 -16.93 -14.49 -7.12
N PHE A 74 -16.16 -14.22 -8.18
CA PHE A 74 -15.60 -12.92 -8.50
C PHE A 74 -16.62 -11.99 -9.21
N GLU A 75 -17.44 -12.56 -10.09
CA GLU A 75 -18.42 -11.86 -10.95
C GLU A 75 -19.34 -10.88 -10.20
N PRO A 76 -19.92 -11.21 -9.02
CA PRO A 76 -20.81 -10.30 -8.31
C PRO A 76 -20.15 -8.97 -7.95
N SER A 77 -18.88 -9.01 -7.53
CA SER A 77 -18.12 -7.78 -7.20
C SER A 77 -17.88 -6.92 -8.43
N LEU A 78 -17.59 -7.53 -9.58
CA LEU A 78 -17.46 -6.82 -10.85
C LEU A 78 -18.76 -6.18 -11.27
N THR A 79 -19.85 -6.95 -11.28
CA THR A 79 -21.18 -6.50 -11.72
C THR A 79 -21.69 -5.35 -10.86
N ALA A 80 -21.51 -5.44 -9.55
CA ALA A 80 -21.93 -4.37 -8.62
C ALA A 80 -21.09 -3.10 -8.77
N SER A 81 -19.82 -3.23 -9.16
CA SER A 81 -18.86 -2.12 -9.17
C SER A 81 -18.74 -1.43 -10.52
N ALA A 82 -18.92 -2.16 -11.63
CA ALA A 82 -18.72 -1.62 -12.99
C ALA A 82 -19.64 -0.45 -13.28
N LYS A 83 -19.06 0.65 -13.76
CA LYS A 83 -19.77 1.82 -14.29
C LYS A 83 -19.65 1.90 -15.82
N GLN A 84 -18.66 1.24 -16.37
CA GLN A 84 -18.44 1.10 -17.81
C GLN A 84 -17.97 -0.33 -18.08
N TYR A 85 -18.45 -0.89 -19.18
CA TYR A 85 -18.02 -2.20 -19.66
C TYR A 85 -17.44 -2.05 -21.07
N PHE A 86 -16.30 -2.69 -21.30
CA PHE A 86 -15.60 -2.68 -22.57
C PHE A 86 -15.33 -4.12 -23.02
N ALA A 87 -15.93 -4.52 -24.14
CA ALA A 87 -15.62 -5.78 -24.79
C ALA A 87 -14.38 -5.59 -25.69
N VAL A 88 -13.30 -6.31 -25.41
CA VAL A 88 -12.08 -6.28 -26.21
C VAL A 88 -12.16 -7.38 -27.25
N LYS A 89 -12.43 -7.01 -28.50
CA LYS A 89 -12.68 -7.91 -29.64
C LYS A 89 -11.73 -7.60 -30.79
N GLY A 90 -10.75 -8.44 -31.01
CA GLY A 90 -9.72 -8.17 -32.02
C GLY A 90 -9.00 -6.84 -31.71
N LYS A 91 -9.04 -5.91 -32.65
CA LYS A 91 -8.48 -4.54 -32.47
C LYS A 91 -9.49 -3.55 -31.88
N ASN A 92 -10.73 -3.96 -31.67
CA ASN A 92 -11.80 -3.08 -31.24
C ASN A 92 -12.02 -3.19 -29.74
N ILE A 93 -12.25 -2.06 -29.10
CA ILE A 93 -12.68 -1.96 -27.72
C ILE A 93 -14.07 -1.33 -27.73
N GLU A 94 -15.09 -2.16 -27.59
CA GLU A 94 -16.50 -1.79 -27.73
C GLU A 94 -17.07 -1.39 -26.35
N PRO A 95 -17.52 -0.13 -26.18
CA PRO A 95 -18.13 0.29 -24.93
C PRO A 95 -19.58 -0.19 -24.83
N HIS A 96 -19.98 -0.61 -23.64
CA HIS A 96 -21.35 -0.97 -23.28
C HIS A 96 -21.77 -0.30 -21.98
N ALA A 97 -23.09 -0.17 -21.80
CA ALA A 97 -23.65 0.38 -20.56
C ALA A 97 -23.41 -0.57 -19.36
N ALA A 98 -23.28 -0.01 -18.20
CA ALA A 98 -22.98 -0.75 -16.96
C ALA A 98 -24.06 -1.77 -16.59
N ASP A 99 -25.33 -1.48 -16.87
CA ASP A 99 -26.47 -2.37 -16.61
C ASP A 99 -26.42 -3.68 -17.44
N SER A 100 -25.67 -3.67 -18.55
CA SER A 100 -25.45 -4.83 -19.39
C SER A 100 -24.36 -5.77 -18.88
N THR A 101 -23.57 -5.38 -17.87
CA THR A 101 -22.37 -6.11 -17.41
C THR A 101 -22.66 -7.56 -17.09
N TYR A 102 -23.71 -7.82 -16.30
CA TYR A 102 -24.08 -9.18 -15.91
C TYR A 102 -24.41 -10.07 -17.12
N ALA A 103 -25.19 -9.56 -18.05
CA ALA A 103 -25.55 -10.30 -19.27
C ALA A 103 -24.32 -10.54 -20.16
N LEU A 104 -23.49 -9.51 -20.34
CA LEU A 104 -22.30 -9.59 -21.20
C LEU A 104 -21.25 -10.55 -20.66
N LEU A 105 -21.03 -10.61 -19.35
CA LEU A 105 -20.12 -11.57 -18.72
C LEU A 105 -20.56 -13.03 -18.90
N ARG A 106 -21.84 -13.26 -19.22
CA ARG A 106 -22.42 -14.60 -19.43
C ARG A 106 -22.66 -14.99 -20.89
N THR A 107 -22.48 -14.04 -21.80
CA THR A 107 -22.71 -14.24 -23.23
C THR A 107 -21.49 -13.85 -24.06
N ILE A 108 -20.29 -14.19 -23.57
CA ILE A 108 -19.04 -13.83 -24.25
C ILE A 108 -18.94 -14.62 -25.55
N GLU A 109 -18.87 -13.89 -26.66
CA GLU A 109 -18.63 -14.44 -28.00
C GLU A 109 -17.13 -14.67 -28.18
N ASN A 110 -16.77 -15.79 -28.78
CA ASN A 110 -15.41 -16.15 -29.07
C ASN A 110 -14.86 -15.37 -30.28
N VAL A 111 -13.80 -14.61 -30.04
CA VAL A 111 -12.99 -13.97 -31.07
C VAL A 111 -11.56 -14.52 -31.08
N PRO A 112 -10.87 -14.52 -32.24
CA PRO A 112 -9.56 -15.16 -32.35
C PRO A 112 -8.46 -14.50 -31.51
N PHE A 113 -8.58 -13.21 -31.19
CA PHE A 113 -7.59 -12.46 -30.39
C PHE A 113 -8.22 -11.17 -29.84
N ALA A 114 -7.53 -10.56 -28.87
CA ALA A 114 -7.88 -9.28 -28.27
C ALA A 114 -6.66 -8.36 -28.17
N ASP A 115 -6.85 -7.05 -28.36
CA ASP A 115 -5.80 -6.04 -28.19
C ASP A 115 -5.67 -5.64 -26.71
N LEU A 116 -5.02 -6.51 -25.96
CA LEU A 116 -4.82 -6.36 -24.53
C LEU A 116 -3.91 -5.19 -24.19
N LYS A 117 -2.93 -4.89 -25.04
CA LYS A 117 -2.02 -3.76 -24.85
C LYS A 117 -2.79 -2.45 -24.80
N THR A 118 -3.61 -2.18 -25.83
CA THR A 118 -4.42 -0.96 -25.87
C THR A 118 -5.43 -0.90 -24.73
N ALA A 119 -6.01 -2.03 -24.32
CA ALA A 119 -6.93 -2.08 -23.19
C ALA A 119 -6.22 -1.68 -21.87
N ALA A 120 -5.07 -2.28 -21.58
CA ALA A 120 -4.28 -1.96 -20.40
C ALA A 120 -3.78 -0.50 -20.39
N GLU A 121 -3.32 0.02 -21.55
CA GLU A 121 -2.90 1.41 -21.69
C GLU A 121 -4.06 2.39 -21.48
N ARG A 122 -5.28 2.08 -21.91
CA ARG A 122 -6.46 2.91 -21.62
C ARG A 122 -6.77 2.97 -20.14
N ILE A 123 -6.70 1.83 -19.45
CA ILE A 123 -6.87 1.80 -17.99
C ILE A 123 -5.78 2.67 -17.34
N ALA A 124 -4.52 2.43 -17.68
CA ALA A 124 -3.38 3.09 -17.04
C ALA A 124 -3.36 4.61 -17.26
N ASN A 125 -3.86 5.10 -18.40
CA ASN A 125 -3.98 6.52 -18.67
C ASN A 125 -5.26 7.15 -18.08
N GLY A 126 -6.20 6.34 -17.58
CA GLY A 126 -7.41 6.80 -16.92
C GLY A 126 -7.16 7.31 -15.49
N ASN A 127 -8.22 7.83 -14.90
CA ASN A 127 -8.27 8.30 -13.52
C ASN A 127 -9.31 7.53 -12.67
N THR A 128 -9.69 6.35 -13.12
CA THR A 128 -10.68 5.48 -12.46
C THR A 128 -10.07 4.12 -12.20
N GLU A 129 -10.61 3.39 -11.25
CA GLU A 129 -10.26 1.97 -11.12
C GLU A 129 -10.56 1.23 -12.43
N GLY A 130 -9.74 0.25 -12.76
CA GLY A 130 -9.92 -0.57 -13.94
C GLY A 130 -9.70 -2.05 -13.66
N VAL A 131 -10.46 -2.90 -14.29
CA VAL A 131 -10.24 -4.35 -14.29
C VAL A 131 -10.06 -4.84 -15.72
N LEU A 132 -9.02 -5.63 -15.94
CA LEU A 132 -8.79 -6.35 -17.19
C LEU A 132 -8.86 -7.85 -16.92
N LEU A 133 -9.81 -8.54 -17.55
CA LEU A 133 -9.95 -9.99 -17.54
C LEU A 133 -9.41 -10.56 -18.84
N THR A 134 -8.43 -11.49 -18.76
CA THR A 134 -7.75 -12.02 -19.95
C THR A 134 -7.00 -13.32 -19.62
N ASP A 135 -6.58 -14.07 -20.65
CA ASP A 135 -5.60 -15.18 -20.52
C ASP A 135 -4.14 -14.69 -20.61
N GLY A 136 -3.94 -13.41 -20.87
CA GLY A 136 -2.61 -12.83 -20.97
C GLY A 136 -1.86 -13.16 -22.25
N GLU A 137 -2.49 -13.77 -23.26
CA GLU A 137 -1.84 -14.01 -24.53
C GLU A 137 -1.76 -12.75 -25.38
N TYR A 138 -0.54 -12.35 -25.69
CA TYR A 138 -0.31 -11.22 -26.57
C TYR A 138 -0.35 -11.64 -28.03
N TYR A 139 -1.27 -11.06 -28.75
CA TYR A 139 -1.40 -11.23 -30.17
C TYR A 139 -1.05 -9.92 -30.88
N GLU A 140 0.04 -9.93 -31.63
CA GLU A 140 0.44 -8.77 -32.40
C GLU A 140 -0.38 -8.70 -33.71
N PRO A 141 -1.19 -7.65 -33.92
CA PRO A 141 -2.12 -7.58 -35.07
C PRO A 141 -1.45 -7.56 -36.45
N THR A 142 -0.16 -7.29 -36.50
CA THR A 142 0.65 -7.21 -37.73
C THR A 142 1.40 -8.49 -38.03
N VAL A 143 1.57 -9.34 -37.03
CA VAL A 143 2.27 -10.60 -37.10
C VAL A 143 1.28 -11.69 -36.75
N THR A 144 0.96 -12.58 -37.66
CA THR A 144 -0.02 -13.68 -37.47
C THR A 144 0.43 -14.76 -36.48
N LYS A 145 1.38 -14.44 -35.59
CA LYS A 145 1.88 -15.33 -34.54
C LYS A 145 1.84 -14.61 -33.21
N GLY A 146 1.44 -15.32 -32.16
CA GLY A 146 1.59 -14.87 -30.80
C GLY A 146 3.06 -14.60 -30.47
N ASN A 147 3.31 -13.64 -29.63
CA ASN A 147 4.65 -13.32 -29.13
C ASN A 147 4.74 -13.63 -27.63
N ASP A 148 5.20 -14.84 -27.33
CA ASP A 148 5.18 -15.39 -25.96
C ASP A 148 6.16 -14.73 -25.01
N ASN A 149 7.04 -13.85 -25.50
CA ASN A 149 8.05 -13.13 -24.71
C ASN A 149 7.87 -11.61 -24.74
N ASN A 150 6.84 -11.08 -25.39
CA ASN A 150 6.67 -9.64 -25.52
C ASN A 150 6.15 -9.03 -24.20
N PRO A 151 6.86 -8.08 -23.57
CA PRO A 151 6.45 -7.43 -22.34
C PRO A 151 5.40 -6.34 -22.59
N TYR A 152 4.32 -6.66 -23.27
CA TYR A 152 3.32 -5.71 -23.78
C TYR A 152 2.56 -4.92 -22.73
N LEU A 153 2.52 -5.39 -21.47
CA LEU A 153 1.88 -4.70 -20.35
C LEU A 153 2.84 -3.77 -19.58
N ALA A 154 4.15 -3.82 -19.85
CA ALA A 154 5.15 -3.10 -19.07
C ALA A 154 4.90 -1.58 -19.03
N GLU A 155 4.54 -0.96 -20.15
CA GLU A 155 4.27 0.48 -20.20
C GLU A 155 2.99 0.86 -19.44
N ALA A 156 1.95 0.04 -19.52
CA ALA A 156 0.73 0.25 -18.76
C ALA A 156 0.99 0.12 -17.24
N PHE A 157 1.70 -0.92 -16.82
CA PHE A 157 2.09 -1.10 -15.41
C PHE A 157 2.93 0.07 -14.91
N LYS A 158 3.96 0.46 -15.66
CA LYS A 158 4.82 1.59 -15.33
C LYS A 158 4.03 2.90 -15.19
N THR A 159 3.15 3.18 -16.14
CA THR A 159 2.31 4.38 -16.13
C THR A 159 1.41 4.43 -14.89
N TRP A 160 0.81 3.30 -14.51
CA TRP A 160 -0.07 3.20 -13.36
C TRP A 160 0.71 3.34 -12.04
N LEU A 161 1.82 2.63 -11.91
CA LEU A 161 2.67 2.66 -10.72
C LEU A 161 3.31 4.04 -10.48
N LYS A 162 3.66 4.78 -11.54
CA LYS A 162 4.15 6.17 -11.43
C LYS A 162 3.14 7.13 -10.82
N LYS A 163 1.85 6.84 -10.95
CA LYS A 163 0.79 7.60 -10.28
C LYS A 163 0.68 7.24 -8.78
N GLY A 164 1.49 6.28 -8.30
CA GLY A 164 1.48 5.80 -6.91
C GLY A 164 0.34 4.83 -6.60
N HIS A 165 -0.28 4.26 -7.63
CA HIS A 165 -1.36 3.29 -7.50
C HIS A 165 -0.86 1.85 -7.47
N ASP A 166 -1.75 0.91 -7.20
CA ASP A 166 -1.48 -0.51 -7.04
C ASP A 166 -2.11 -1.35 -8.14
N ILE A 167 -1.54 -2.52 -8.42
CA ILE A 167 -2.12 -3.52 -9.29
C ILE A 167 -2.18 -4.84 -8.52
N PHE A 168 -3.40 -5.35 -8.28
CA PHE A 168 -3.59 -6.69 -7.76
C PHE A 168 -3.91 -7.63 -8.91
N ILE A 169 -3.32 -8.81 -8.91
CA ILE A 169 -3.47 -9.78 -9.99
C ILE A 169 -3.87 -11.11 -9.37
N PHE A 170 -5.09 -11.57 -9.67
CA PHE A 170 -5.45 -12.94 -9.38
C PHE A 170 -5.12 -13.79 -10.59
N VAL A 171 -4.57 -14.97 -10.34
CA VAL A 171 -4.11 -15.93 -11.35
C VAL A 171 -4.82 -17.25 -11.13
N GLU A 172 -5.71 -17.60 -12.05
CA GLU A 172 -6.48 -18.83 -12.00
C GLU A 172 -5.98 -19.80 -13.08
N PRO A 173 -5.47 -20.99 -12.71
CA PRO A 173 -5.13 -22.02 -13.69
C PRO A 173 -6.38 -22.66 -14.27
N TYR A 174 -6.38 -22.95 -15.57
CA TYR A 174 -7.43 -23.70 -16.24
C TYR A 174 -6.87 -24.53 -17.38
N GLU A 175 -7.67 -25.48 -17.86
CA GLU A 175 -7.37 -26.27 -19.04
C GLU A 175 -8.20 -25.79 -20.23
N GLU A 176 -7.54 -25.59 -21.37
CA GLU A 176 -8.18 -25.26 -22.62
C GLU A 176 -8.03 -26.40 -23.61
N LEU A 177 -9.15 -26.76 -24.26
CA LEU A 177 -9.15 -27.79 -25.31
C LEU A 177 -8.90 -27.12 -26.68
N VAL A 178 -7.72 -27.39 -27.27
CA VAL A 178 -7.36 -26.95 -28.60
C VAL A 178 -7.34 -28.15 -29.54
N GLY A 179 -8.46 -28.37 -30.22
CA GLY A 179 -8.68 -29.61 -30.98
C GLY A 179 -8.77 -30.83 -30.07
N ALA A 180 -7.82 -31.76 -30.18
CA ALA A 180 -7.73 -32.95 -29.30
C ALA A 180 -6.70 -32.81 -28.16
N ARG A 181 -6.07 -31.64 -28.02
CA ARG A 181 -5.02 -31.38 -27.04
C ARG A 181 -5.57 -30.55 -25.89
N SER A 182 -5.30 -30.97 -24.65
CA SER A 182 -5.46 -30.13 -23.47
C SER A 182 -4.20 -29.30 -23.24
N VAL A 183 -4.39 -28.00 -23.06
CA VAL A 183 -3.34 -27.01 -22.84
C VAL A 183 -3.53 -26.37 -21.50
N GLN A 184 -2.47 -26.35 -20.67
CA GLN A 184 -2.49 -25.72 -19.36
C GLN A 184 -2.33 -24.21 -19.48
N LYS A 185 -3.37 -23.47 -19.14
CA LYS A 185 -3.47 -22.03 -19.29
C LYS A 185 -3.66 -21.35 -17.95
N LYS A 186 -3.58 -20.03 -17.99
CA LYS A 186 -3.91 -19.16 -16.85
C LYS A 186 -4.85 -18.07 -17.25
N ARG A 187 -5.80 -17.75 -16.38
CA ARG A 187 -6.68 -16.60 -16.51
C ARG A 187 -6.25 -15.57 -15.50
N PHE A 188 -6.10 -14.34 -15.95
CA PHE A 188 -5.64 -13.21 -15.17
C PHE A 188 -6.77 -12.23 -14.94
N TYR A 189 -6.87 -11.76 -13.70
CA TYR A 189 -7.76 -10.72 -13.26
C TYR A 189 -6.88 -9.57 -12.77
N PHE A 190 -6.55 -8.63 -13.64
CA PHE A 190 -5.76 -7.45 -13.29
C PHE A 190 -6.66 -6.37 -12.72
N LEU A 191 -6.46 -6.01 -11.47
CA LEU A 191 -7.17 -4.95 -10.78
C LEU A 191 -6.23 -3.74 -10.64
N PHE A 192 -6.42 -2.75 -11.48
CA PHE A 192 -5.74 -1.46 -11.40
C PHE A 192 -6.51 -0.60 -10.41
N THR A 193 -5.94 -0.37 -9.25
CA THR A 193 -6.61 0.27 -8.13
C THR A 193 -5.64 1.06 -7.25
N ASP A 194 -6.09 1.52 -6.10
CA ASP A 194 -5.26 2.16 -5.09
C ASP A 194 -5.66 1.62 -3.71
N GLN A 195 -4.74 0.94 -3.03
CA GLN A 195 -5.03 0.36 -1.71
C GLN A 195 -5.34 1.41 -0.64
N ARG A 196 -5.02 2.69 -0.87
CA ARG A 196 -5.37 3.79 0.04
C ARG A 196 -6.87 4.14 -0.01
N LEU A 197 -7.57 3.74 -1.07
CA LEU A 197 -9.01 3.90 -1.14
C LEU A 197 -9.69 2.84 -0.27
N PRO A 198 -10.44 3.21 0.79
CA PRO A 198 -11.05 2.23 1.70
C PRO A 198 -12.02 1.28 0.98
N ASP A 199 -12.75 1.80 0.00
CA ASP A 199 -13.69 1.03 -0.82
C ASP A 199 -13.17 0.88 -2.25
N ASN A 200 -12.04 0.20 -2.42
CA ASN A 200 -11.48 -0.14 -3.72
C ASN A 200 -11.98 -1.50 -4.21
N ILE A 201 -11.80 -1.78 -5.51
CA ILE A 201 -12.27 -3.04 -6.12
C ILE A 201 -11.61 -4.28 -5.49
N TYR A 202 -10.35 -4.20 -5.08
CA TYR A 202 -9.68 -5.29 -4.41
C TYR A 202 -10.36 -5.62 -3.08
N ASN A 203 -10.64 -4.63 -2.24
CA ASN A 203 -11.32 -4.83 -0.97
C ASN A 203 -12.73 -5.40 -1.16
N ARG A 204 -13.47 -4.92 -2.18
CA ARG A 204 -14.80 -5.45 -2.52
C ARG A 204 -14.75 -6.92 -2.93
N VAL A 205 -13.75 -7.31 -3.73
CA VAL A 205 -13.54 -8.71 -4.12
C VAL A 205 -13.19 -9.56 -2.89
N LYS A 206 -12.30 -9.12 -2.03
CA LYS A 206 -11.86 -9.87 -0.84
C LYS A 206 -12.99 -10.09 0.19
N GLN A 207 -14.06 -9.29 0.15
CA GLN A 207 -15.26 -9.53 0.98
C GLN A 207 -16.04 -10.78 0.53
N SER A 208 -15.99 -11.12 -0.74
CA SER A 208 -16.75 -12.24 -1.33
C SER A 208 -15.88 -13.44 -1.72
N VAL A 209 -14.58 -13.22 -1.94
CA VAL A 209 -13.65 -14.25 -2.42
C VAL A 209 -12.56 -14.49 -1.38
N ARG A 210 -12.53 -15.69 -0.82
CA ARG A 210 -11.44 -16.19 0.02
C ARG A 210 -10.60 -17.15 -0.80
N LEU A 211 -9.32 -16.86 -0.98
CA LEU A 211 -8.43 -17.67 -1.84
C LEU A 211 -8.30 -19.12 -1.36
N GLU A 212 -8.43 -19.34 -0.05
CA GLU A 212 -8.37 -20.67 0.55
C GLU A 212 -9.46 -21.62 0.00
N ASP A 213 -10.56 -21.06 -0.50
CA ASP A 213 -11.67 -21.83 -1.10
C ASP A 213 -11.38 -22.23 -2.57
N PHE A 214 -10.28 -21.72 -3.15
CA PHE A 214 -9.92 -21.90 -4.56
C PHE A 214 -8.48 -22.42 -4.73
N PRO A 215 -8.23 -23.71 -4.45
CA PRO A 215 -6.90 -24.29 -4.57
C PRO A 215 -6.32 -24.10 -5.99
N GLY A 216 -5.08 -23.65 -6.06
CA GLY A 216 -4.37 -23.37 -7.31
C GLY A 216 -4.50 -21.93 -7.80
N THR A 217 -5.50 -21.18 -7.36
CA THR A 217 -5.56 -19.73 -7.61
C THR A 217 -4.57 -19.01 -6.73
N SER A 218 -3.85 -18.06 -7.30
CA SER A 218 -2.83 -17.28 -6.62
C SER A 218 -3.16 -15.78 -6.72
N GLU A 219 -2.58 -15.01 -5.80
CA GLU A 219 -2.67 -13.56 -5.78
C GLU A 219 -1.27 -12.96 -5.87
N PHE A 220 -1.14 -11.87 -6.59
CA PHE A 220 0.08 -11.08 -6.69
C PHE A 220 -0.26 -9.61 -6.55
N HIS A 221 0.48 -8.89 -5.69
CA HIS A 221 0.34 -7.46 -5.49
C HIS A 221 1.54 -6.73 -6.09
N PHE A 222 1.33 -5.97 -7.15
CA PHE A 222 2.35 -5.17 -7.79
C PHE A 222 2.21 -3.71 -7.35
N SER A 223 3.18 -3.23 -6.59
CA SER A 223 3.17 -1.90 -6.00
C SER A 223 4.58 -1.34 -5.92
N VAL A 224 4.70 -0.02 -5.86
CA VAL A 224 5.95 0.68 -5.51
C VAL A 224 6.16 0.77 -4.00
N ARG A 225 5.22 0.25 -3.22
CA ARG A 225 5.26 0.20 -1.76
C ARG A 225 5.38 -1.24 -1.30
N ALA A 226 6.30 -1.50 -0.37
CA ALA A 226 6.35 -2.81 0.25
C ALA A 226 5.13 -3.03 1.16
N PRO A 227 4.53 -4.21 1.14
CA PRO A 227 3.54 -4.57 2.15
C PRO A 227 4.24 -4.77 3.49
N PHE A 228 3.83 -4.01 4.49
CA PHE A 228 4.21 -4.25 5.88
C PHE A 228 3.16 -5.12 6.56
N LEU A 229 3.64 -6.10 7.32
CA LEU A 229 2.81 -6.89 8.21
C LEU A 229 3.06 -6.43 9.65
N TYR A 230 2.00 -6.11 10.35
CA TYR A 230 2.06 -5.95 11.79
C TYR A 230 2.29 -7.29 12.48
N SER A 231 2.68 -7.25 13.76
CA SER A 231 2.75 -8.46 14.55
C SER A 231 1.41 -9.21 14.57
N PRO A 232 1.40 -10.54 14.75
CA PRO A 232 0.19 -11.36 14.61
C PRO A 232 -0.98 -10.97 15.51
N ASP A 233 -0.72 -10.25 16.61
CA ASP A 233 -1.74 -9.77 17.54
C ASP A 233 -2.34 -8.41 17.12
N GLY A 234 -1.91 -7.85 16.01
CA GLY A 234 -2.43 -6.60 15.44
C GLY A 234 -2.14 -5.36 16.26
N LYS A 235 -1.23 -5.45 17.24
CA LYS A 235 -0.92 -4.32 18.12
C LYS A 235 0.19 -3.42 17.59
N GLY A 236 0.70 -3.68 16.39
CA GLY A 236 1.77 -2.92 15.78
C GLY A 236 3.04 -3.01 16.59
N MET A 237 3.15 -2.28 17.67
CA MET A 237 4.25 -2.28 18.59
C MET A 237 3.95 -3.11 19.84
N GLN A 238 4.88 -3.96 20.24
CA GLN A 238 4.88 -4.55 21.57
C GLN A 238 5.53 -3.54 22.52
N PRO A 239 4.81 -3.04 23.54
CA PRO A 239 5.46 -2.23 24.55
C PRO A 239 6.57 -3.06 25.21
N ASP A 240 7.80 -2.58 25.13
CA ASP A 240 8.85 -3.09 25.98
C ASP A 240 8.41 -2.88 27.44
N GLU A 241 8.77 -3.77 28.35
CA GLU A 241 8.51 -3.59 29.78
C GLU A 241 9.14 -2.28 30.34
N LEU A 242 10.08 -1.70 29.61
CA LEU A 242 10.76 -0.44 29.95
C LEU A 242 10.13 0.81 29.30
N LEU A 243 9.22 0.64 28.34
CA LEU A 243 8.61 1.73 27.62
C LEU A 243 7.10 1.66 27.75
N SER A 244 6.51 2.66 28.36
CA SER A 244 5.07 2.83 28.38
C SER A 244 4.56 3.43 27.05
N ALA A 245 5.05 2.87 25.93
CA ALA A 245 4.62 3.29 24.62
C ALA A 245 3.23 2.75 24.29
N LYS A 246 2.38 3.61 23.79
CA LYS A 246 1.01 3.30 23.41
C LYS A 246 0.77 3.65 21.96
N VAL A 247 0.29 2.68 21.20
CA VAL A 247 -0.20 2.96 19.85
C VAL A 247 -1.48 3.77 19.95
N ILE A 248 -1.45 5.01 19.48
CA ILE A 248 -2.61 5.91 19.45
C ILE A 248 -3.36 5.78 18.13
N LYS A 249 -2.62 5.57 17.05
CA LYS A 249 -3.20 5.43 15.72
C LYS A 249 -2.27 4.63 14.80
N ALA A 250 -2.88 3.74 14.03
CA ALA A 250 -2.24 3.09 12.90
C ALA A 250 -3.16 3.24 11.69
N ALA A 251 -2.63 3.64 10.55
CA ALA A 251 -3.39 3.83 9.32
C ALA A 251 -2.52 3.52 8.10
N GLY A 252 -2.59 2.28 7.63
CA GLY A 252 -1.96 1.84 6.39
C GLY A 252 -0.45 2.11 6.30
N SER A 253 -0.08 3.34 6.01
CA SER A 253 1.31 3.74 5.77
C SER A 253 2.03 4.38 6.95
N TYR A 254 1.37 4.63 8.06
CA TYR A 254 2.00 5.23 9.24
C TYR A 254 1.39 4.77 10.56
N GLU A 255 2.16 4.94 11.64
CA GLU A 255 1.79 4.63 13.01
C GLU A 255 2.22 5.78 13.93
N VAL A 256 1.43 6.05 14.96
CA VAL A 256 1.73 7.06 15.98
C VAL A 256 1.91 6.36 17.32
N GLN A 257 3.06 6.52 17.90
CA GLN A 257 3.42 6.01 19.22
C GLN A 257 3.45 7.14 20.23
N ASP A 258 2.79 6.94 21.36
CA ASP A 258 2.77 7.90 22.46
C ASP A 258 3.59 7.35 23.63
N TRP A 259 4.66 8.02 23.97
CA TRP A 259 5.48 7.71 25.13
C TRP A 259 5.08 8.59 26.29
N GLU A 260 4.46 7.98 27.29
CA GLU A 260 4.05 8.67 28.51
C GLU A 260 5.26 9.00 29.42
N ALA A 261 6.39 8.33 29.20
CA ALA A 261 7.56 8.47 29.99
C ALA A 261 8.46 9.62 29.52
N GLY A 262 9.18 10.21 30.43
CA GLY A 262 10.18 11.21 30.11
C GLY A 262 11.28 10.61 29.26
N TRP A 263 11.76 11.40 28.32
CA TRP A 263 12.80 11.00 27.39
C TRP A 263 14.08 10.48 28.09
N GLU A 264 14.46 11.09 29.21
CA GLU A 264 15.66 10.73 29.96
C GLU A 264 15.56 9.38 30.68
N GLU A 265 14.39 9.02 31.22
CA GLU A 265 14.22 7.80 32.02
C GLU A 265 13.98 6.54 31.19
N ASP A 266 13.34 6.66 30.02
CA ASP A 266 12.85 5.50 29.26
C ASP A 266 13.58 5.30 27.93
N ILE A 267 14.05 6.35 27.28
CA ILE A 267 14.79 6.24 26.02
C ILE A 267 16.29 6.09 26.27
N GLU A 268 16.82 6.68 27.32
CA GLU A 268 18.23 6.55 27.65
C GLU A 268 18.75 5.09 27.67
N PRO A 269 17.99 4.10 28.18
CA PRO A 269 18.38 2.69 28.10
C PRO A 269 18.38 2.14 26.64
N MET A 270 17.74 2.80 25.70
CA MET A 270 17.73 2.40 24.29
C MET A 270 18.79 3.11 23.46
N LEU A 271 19.41 4.16 24.00
CA LEU A 271 20.40 4.92 23.27
C LEU A 271 21.68 4.12 23.10
N VAL A 272 22.09 3.91 21.89
CA VAL A 272 23.42 3.38 21.56
C VAL A 272 24.43 4.51 21.78
N ASN A 273 25.45 4.28 22.62
CA ASN A 273 26.47 5.27 23.04
C ASN A 273 25.97 6.42 23.91
N GLY A 274 24.79 6.33 24.51
CA GLY A 274 24.37 7.25 25.57
C GLY A 274 25.25 7.14 26.82
N GLU A 275 25.11 8.08 27.72
CA GLU A 275 25.74 8.05 29.06
C GLU A 275 24.62 7.91 30.09
N ASP A 276 24.86 7.12 31.14
CA ASP A 276 23.95 7.05 32.27
C ASP A 276 24.10 8.29 33.20
N GLU A 277 23.24 8.41 34.22
CA GLU A 277 23.30 9.54 35.16
C GLU A 277 24.66 9.69 35.85
N GLU A 278 25.48 8.65 35.84
CA GLU A 278 26.83 8.62 36.42
C GLU A 278 27.93 8.96 35.41
N GLY A 279 27.54 9.24 34.13
CA GLY A 279 28.47 9.53 33.04
C GLY A 279 29.14 8.28 32.45
N ASN A 280 28.65 7.09 32.74
CA ASN A 280 29.15 5.87 32.15
C ASN A 280 28.52 5.67 30.77
N LYS A 281 29.34 5.38 29.74
CA LYS A 281 28.84 5.10 28.39
C LYS A 281 28.01 3.82 28.39
N LEU A 282 26.76 3.96 27.98
CA LEU A 282 25.88 2.84 27.68
C LEU A 282 26.39 2.13 26.43
N LYS A 283 26.89 0.91 26.58
CA LYS A 283 27.60 0.20 25.53
C LYS A 283 26.71 -0.40 24.46
N ASP A 284 25.48 -0.76 24.82
CA ASP A 284 24.55 -1.43 23.92
C ASP A 284 23.13 -0.98 24.30
N GLY A 285 22.62 0.03 23.65
CA GLY A 285 21.21 0.40 23.74
C GLY A 285 20.33 -0.78 23.34
N LYS A 286 19.19 -0.97 24.01
CA LYS A 286 18.23 -1.98 23.59
C LYS A 286 17.58 -1.52 22.29
N PRO A 287 17.40 -2.41 21.29
CA PRO A 287 16.67 -2.07 20.11
C PRO A 287 15.20 -1.79 20.44
N PHE A 288 14.66 -0.77 19.81
CA PHE A 288 13.25 -0.46 19.88
C PHE A 288 12.49 -1.38 18.91
N GLU A 289 11.59 -2.19 19.47
CA GLU A 289 10.79 -3.15 18.71
C GLU A 289 9.55 -2.46 18.16
N THR A 290 9.57 -2.10 16.88
CA THR A 290 8.42 -1.44 16.25
C THR A 290 7.20 -2.36 16.08
N GLY A 291 7.37 -3.66 16.19
CA GLY A 291 6.36 -4.66 15.84
C GLY A 291 6.11 -4.80 14.33
N LEU A 292 6.79 -4.01 13.51
CA LEU A 292 6.65 -4.06 12.06
C LEU A 292 7.47 -5.20 11.47
N ARG A 293 6.89 -5.82 10.48
CA ARG A 293 7.56 -6.86 9.71
C ARG A 293 7.33 -6.66 8.22
N VAL A 294 8.40 -6.68 7.46
CA VAL A 294 8.34 -6.73 6.00
C VAL A 294 8.21 -8.19 5.58
N ASP A 295 7.18 -8.53 4.86
CA ASP A 295 7.13 -9.82 4.19
C ASP A 295 8.10 -9.81 3.02
N ARG A 296 9.30 -10.33 3.24
CA ARG A 296 10.36 -10.40 2.24
C ARG A 296 10.05 -11.37 1.09
N ASN A 297 9.07 -12.25 1.26
CA ASN A 297 8.59 -13.16 0.22
C ASN A 297 7.34 -12.61 -0.46
N SER A 298 7.04 -11.34 -0.23
CA SER A 298 5.78 -10.77 -0.58
C SER A 298 5.60 -10.52 -2.06
N LEU A 299 4.43 -10.39 -2.30
CA LEU A 299 3.56 -10.04 -3.37
C LEU A 299 4.06 -8.89 -4.29
N GLY A 300 5.06 -8.10 -3.90
CA GLY A 300 5.53 -6.94 -4.69
C GLY A 300 6.45 -7.26 -5.88
N GLY A 301 6.82 -8.51 -6.06
CA GLY A 301 7.74 -8.92 -7.14
C GLY A 301 9.21 -8.57 -6.88
N TYR A 302 9.53 -7.90 -5.77
CA TYR A 302 10.89 -7.57 -5.34
C TYR A 302 11.09 -7.84 -3.85
N ARG A 303 12.33 -8.13 -3.50
CA ARG A 303 12.78 -8.24 -2.13
C ARG A 303 13.45 -6.94 -1.72
N ILE A 304 13.11 -6.44 -0.56
CA ILE A 304 13.86 -5.38 0.08
C ILE A 304 15.06 -6.03 0.78
N ASP A 305 16.26 -5.65 0.36
CA ASP A 305 17.49 -6.19 0.91
C ASP A 305 17.99 -5.37 2.10
N ARG A 306 17.77 -4.06 2.09
CA ARG A 306 18.15 -3.13 3.14
C ARG A 306 17.12 -2.03 3.34
N LEU A 307 16.97 -1.61 4.60
CA LEU A 307 16.20 -0.43 4.99
C LEU A 307 17.12 0.63 5.59
N THR A 308 16.69 1.88 5.48
CA THR A 308 17.22 3.00 6.24
C THR A 308 16.08 3.78 6.88
N ALA A 309 16.38 4.46 7.98
CA ALA A 309 15.48 5.41 8.61
C ALA A 309 15.95 6.83 8.29
N LYS A 310 15.02 7.67 7.82
CA LYS A 310 15.19 9.12 7.76
C LYS A 310 14.38 9.73 8.89
N VAL A 311 15.03 10.53 9.72
CA VAL A 311 14.42 11.08 10.94
C VAL A 311 14.29 12.58 10.78
N SER A 312 13.14 13.11 11.16
CA SER A 312 12.86 14.54 11.10
C SER A 312 12.10 14.98 12.34
N ASN A 313 12.51 16.07 12.96
CA ASN A 313 11.71 16.75 13.97
C ASN A 313 10.64 17.59 13.23
N VAL A 314 9.39 17.29 13.50
CA VAL A 314 8.24 17.95 12.86
C VAL A 314 7.42 18.78 13.85
N ASN A 315 7.95 19.06 15.04
CA ASN A 315 7.22 19.75 16.10
C ASN A 315 6.74 21.13 15.66
N GLN A 316 7.67 21.97 15.19
CA GLN A 316 7.33 23.33 14.74
C GLN A 316 6.37 23.32 13.54
N PRO A 317 6.63 22.56 12.43
CA PRO A 317 5.70 22.46 11.32
C PRO A 317 4.31 21.97 11.73
N TYR A 318 4.22 21.03 12.67
CA TYR A 318 2.93 20.54 13.18
C TYR A 318 2.19 21.61 13.98
N THR A 319 2.89 22.34 14.82
CA THR A 319 2.33 23.45 15.61
C THR A 319 1.80 24.57 14.71
N ASP A 320 2.57 24.94 13.69
CA ASP A 320 2.15 25.94 12.70
C ASP A 320 0.93 25.50 11.91
N PHE A 321 0.89 24.22 11.52
CA PHE A 321 -0.28 23.64 10.86
C PHE A 321 -1.53 23.69 11.76
N CYS A 322 -1.42 23.31 13.02
CA CYS A 322 -2.54 23.36 13.97
C CYS A 322 -3.04 24.79 14.18
N THR A 323 -2.12 25.76 14.34
CA THR A 323 -2.44 27.18 14.49
C THR A 323 -3.18 27.71 13.26
N ALA A 324 -2.69 27.41 12.06
CA ALA A 324 -3.34 27.81 10.81
C ALA A 324 -4.78 27.25 10.70
N LYS A 325 -4.97 26.00 11.12
CA LYS A 325 -6.30 25.37 11.14
C LYS A 325 -7.26 26.02 12.14
N GLU A 326 -6.78 26.37 13.33
CA GLU A 326 -7.55 27.07 14.36
C GLU A 326 -7.95 28.48 13.92
N GLU A 327 -7.03 29.21 13.30
CA GLU A 327 -7.26 30.54 12.73
C GLU A 327 -8.06 30.50 11.42
N LYS A 328 -8.35 29.31 10.86
CA LYS A 328 -9.03 29.09 9.58
C LYS A 328 -8.34 29.75 8.40
N VAL A 329 -7.01 29.80 8.47
CA VAL A 329 -6.13 30.21 7.36
C VAL A 329 -5.56 28.96 6.68
N GLN A 330 -5.10 29.13 5.44
CA GLN A 330 -4.49 28.00 4.74
C GLN A 330 -3.07 27.78 5.27
N PRO A 331 -2.70 26.56 5.72
CA PRO A 331 -1.32 26.28 6.11
C PRO A 331 -0.34 26.53 4.98
N GLU A 332 0.89 26.81 5.32
CA GLU A 332 1.97 26.91 4.32
C GLU A 332 2.07 25.61 3.52
N LYS A 333 2.40 25.74 2.22
CA LYS A 333 2.45 24.56 1.34
C LYS A 333 3.70 23.71 1.51
N GLU A 334 4.78 24.35 1.94
CA GLU A 334 6.09 23.73 2.08
C GLU A 334 6.55 23.88 3.53
N ILE A 335 7.11 22.80 4.07
CA ILE A 335 7.72 22.78 5.40
C ILE A 335 9.14 22.27 5.28
N GLU A 336 10.01 22.77 6.13
CA GLU A 336 11.39 22.31 6.27
C GLU A 336 11.55 21.69 7.67
N PRO A 337 11.24 20.39 7.83
CA PRO A 337 11.49 19.70 9.11
C PRO A 337 12.99 19.68 9.41
N ALA A 338 13.35 19.84 10.67
CA ALA A 338 14.73 19.68 11.07
C ALA A 338 15.21 18.24 10.84
N ASP A 339 16.33 18.09 10.12
CA ASP A 339 16.93 16.78 9.85
C ASP A 339 17.70 16.29 11.07
N CYS A 340 17.41 15.05 11.49
CA CYS A 340 18.08 14.36 12.59
C CYS A 340 18.84 13.13 12.03
N GLU A 341 19.61 13.30 10.98
CA GLU A 341 20.31 12.23 10.28
C GLU A 341 21.19 11.42 11.24
N GLY A 342 21.07 10.10 11.16
CA GLY A 342 21.87 9.17 11.95
C GLY A 342 21.37 8.93 13.37
N PHE A 343 20.41 9.71 13.88
CA PHE A 343 19.84 9.51 15.21
C PHE A 343 19.15 8.15 15.35
N VAL A 344 18.49 7.66 14.30
CA VAL A 344 17.84 6.35 14.30
C VAL A 344 18.41 5.48 13.20
N LYS A 345 18.69 4.22 13.50
CA LYS A 345 19.16 3.21 12.55
C LYS A 345 18.30 1.96 12.63
N VAL A 346 18.06 1.32 11.48
CA VAL A 346 17.43 0.00 11.43
C VAL A 346 18.43 -1.08 11.84
N ASP A 347 18.01 -2.08 12.60
CA ASP A 347 18.82 -3.27 12.86
C ASP A 347 18.93 -4.13 11.61
N ASP A 348 19.96 -3.91 10.81
CA ASP A 348 20.21 -4.63 9.56
C ASP A 348 20.29 -6.15 9.73
N LYS A 349 20.74 -6.65 10.89
CA LYS A 349 20.88 -8.09 11.12
C LYS A 349 19.53 -8.76 11.30
N LYS A 350 18.65 -8.18 12.11
CA LYS A 350 17.29 -8.69 12.30
C LYS A 350 16.48 -8.55 11.02
N PHE A 351 16.58 -7.39 10.37
CA PHE A 351 15.88 -7.16 9.11
C PHE A 351 16.31 -8.18 8.04
N SER A 352 17.61 -8.36 7.84
CA SER A 352 18.13 -9.30 6.83
C SER A 352 17.77 -10.75 7.11
N ALA A 353 17.66 -11.14 8.39
CA ALA A 353 17.34 -12.52 8.77
C ALA A 353 15.86 -12.88 8.56
N ASN A 354 14.95 -12.00 8.97
CA ASN A 354 13.52 -12.33 9.08
C ASN A 354 12.54 -11.20 8.72
N GLY A 355 13.04 -10.05 8.25
CA GLY A 355 12.22 -8.89 7.88
C GLY A 355 11.68 -8.08 9.06
N ILE A 356 12.15 -8.34 10.28
CA ILE A 356 11.76 -7.58 11.47
C ILE A 356 12.42 -6.21 11.43
N VAL A 357 11.65 -5.16 11.72
CA VAL A 357 12.11 -3.78 11.74
C VAL A 357 12.27 -3.35 13.20
N ASP A 358 13.50 -3.45 13.69
CA ASP A 358 13.87 -2.87 14.98
C ASP A 358 14.74 -1.63 14.76
N LEU A 359 14.58 -0.65 15.61
CA LEU A 359 15.28 0.62 15.55
C LEU A 359 16.30 0.71 16.69
N THR A 360 17.45 1.30 16.41
CA THR A 360 18.45 1.66 17.42
C THR A 360 18.66 3.16 17.41
N PHE A 361 18.75 3.77 18.58
CA PHE A 361 18.90 5.20 18.75
C PHE A 361 20.35 5.54 19.10
N ALA A 362 20.91 6.56 18.43
CA ALA A 362 22.26 7.04 18.70
C ALA A 362 22.19 8.24 19.66
N GLY A 363 22.44 8.00 20.95
CA GLY A 363 22.30 9.01 21.99
C GLY A 363 23.26 10.17 21.89
N ASP A 364 24.43 9.95 21.28
CA ASP A 364 25.43 11.00 21.03
C ASP A 364 24.98 12.05 19.98
N LEU A 365 23.93 11.75 19.24
CA LEU A 365 23.31 12.66 18.26
C LEU A 365 22.01 13.29 18.78
N TYR A 366 21.61 12.93 19.99
CA TYR A 366 20.44 13.48 20.64
C TYR A 366 20.77 14.76 21.39
N ASN A 367 20.07 15.84 21.09
CA ASN A 367 20.13 17.08 21.83
C ASN A 367 18.76 17.34 22.51
N PRO A 368 18.63 17.04 23.80
CA PRO A 368 17.38 17.22 24.52
C PRO A 368 16.90 18.67 24.54
N ASP A 369 17.82 19.64 24.57
CA ASP A 369 17.45 21.05 24.62
C ASP A 369 16.84 21.53 23.32
N GLU A 370 17.32 21.06 22.17
CA GLU A 370 16.71 21.36 20.86
C GLU A 370 15.41 20.56 20.60
N ALA A 371 15.34 19.35 21.10
CA ALA A 371 14.19 18.47 20.89
C ALA A 371 13.00 18.84 21.79
N LEU A 372 13.23 19.52 22.90
CA LEU A 372 12.24 19.73 23.97
C LEU A 372 11.96 21.23 24.25
N ASP A 373 12.46 22.15 23.41
CA ASP A 373 12.36 23.58 23.69
C ASP A 373 10.90 24.07 23.65
N GLY A 374 10.39 24.35 24.84
CA GLY A 374 9.18 25.11 25.08
C GLY A 374 7.85 24.36 25.09
N ASP A 375 7.68 23.26 24.37
CA ASP A 375 6.43 22.54 24.25
C ASP A 375 6.33 21.30 25.18
N PRO A 376 5.13 20.98 25.69
CA PRO A 376 4.93 19.81 26.56
C PRO A 376 5.15 18.48 25.85
N PHE A 377 5.28 18.47 24.54
CA PHE A 377 5.52 17.27 23.74
C PHE A 377 6.25 17.61 22.45
N ASN A 378 6.96 16.62 21.94
CA ASN A 378 7.72 16.71 20.70
C ASN A 378 7.29 15.60 19.74
N TYR A 379 7.22 15.91 18.45
CA TYR A 379 6.90 14.95 17.41
C TYR A 379 8.13 14.68 16.54
N THR A 380 8.60 13.43 16.61
CA THR A 380 9.66 12.92 15.72
C THR A 380 9.03 12.02 14.66
N LYS A 381 9.29 12.34 13.40
CA LYS A 381 8.87 11.54 12.26
C LYS A 381 10.02 10.67 11.79
N ILE A 382 9.78 9.38 11.67
CA ILE A 382 10.74 8.39 11.20
C ILE A 382 10.17 7.74 9.93
N ASP A 383 10.76 8.04 8.79
CA ASP A 383 10.41 7.42 7.52
C ASP A 383 11.36 6.26 7.22
N LEU A 384 10.80 5.09 6.94
CA LEU A 384 11.55 3.92 6.52
C LEU A 384 11.60 3.84 4.99
N PHE A 385 12.79 3.77 4.44
CA PHE A 385 13.02 3.65 3.01
C PHE A 385 13.77 2.36 2.69
N ALA A 386 13.43 1.74 1.55
CA ALA A 386 14.31 0.75 0.94
C ALA A 386 15.56 1.45 0.40
N THR A 387 16.73 0.91 0.68
CA THR A 387 18.00 1.39 0.10
C THR A 387 18.55 0.42 -0.94
N ASP A 388 18.13 -0.84 -0.86
CA ASP A 388 18.48 -1.86 -1.84
C ASP A 388 17.31 -2.81 -2.06
N ILE A 389 17.03 -3.13 -3.33
CA ILE A 389 15.96 -4.03 -3.75
C ILE A 389 16.44 -4.97 -4.85
N SER A 390 15.99 -6.22 -4.80
CA SER A 390 16.26 -7.25 -5.80
C SER A 390 14.95 -7.82 -6.37
N PRO A 391 14.82 -7.98 -7.70
CA PRO A 391 13.68 -8.67 -8.29
C PRO A 391 13.60 -10.12 -7.82
N MET A 392 12.40 -10.57 -7.48
CA MET A 392 12.14 -11.94 -7.01
C MET A 392 11.62 -12.83 -8.16
N THR A 393 12.33 -12.86 -9.26
CA THR A 393 11.95 -13.56 -10.51
C THR A 393 11.56 -15.02 -10.26
N ASN A 394 12.28 -15.72 -9.40
CA ASN A 394 12.00 -17.14 -9.06
C ASN A 394 10.64 -17.33 -8.35
N VAL A 395 10.10 -16.29 -7.71
CA VAL A 395 8.83 -16.36 -6.99
C VAL A 395 7.67 -16.02 -7.89
N TYR A 396 7.77 -14.90 -8.63
CA TYR A 396 6.63 -14.44 -9.42
C TYR A 396 6.57 -15.03 -10.84
N LEU A 397 7.70 -15.30 -11.49
CA LEU A 397 7.69 -15.79 -12.87
C LEU A 397 6.86 -17.07 -13.06
N PRO A 398 6.91 -18.07 -12.17
CA PRO A 398 6.08 -19.27 -12.29
C PRO A 398 4.56 -18.97 -12.21
N LEU A 399 4.16 -17.90 -11.51
CA LEU A 399 2.76 -17.49 -11.44
C LEU A 399 2.24 -17.00 -12.80
N PHE A 400 3.11 -16.41 -13.62
CA PHE A 400 2.77 -15.76 -14.89
C PHE A 400 3.23 -16.54 -16.13
N THR A 401 3.73 -17.75 -15.92
CA THR A 401 4.16 -18.64 -17.00
C THR A 401 3.09 -19.69 -17.27
N PHE A 402 2.72 -19.90 -18.50
CA PHE A 402 1.73 -20.90 -18.94
C PHE A 402 2.12 -21.47 -20.31
N GLU A 403 1.46 -22.53 -20.74
CA GLU A 403 1.75 -23.17 -22.03
C GLU A 403 1.28 -22.29 -23.20
N SER A 404 2.13 -22.09 -24.21
CA SER A 404 1.81 -21.33 -25.40
C SER A 404 0.80 -22.05 -26.28
N LEU A 405 -0.22 -21.30 -26.77
CA LEU A 405 -1.13 -21.79 -27.82
C LEU A 405 -0.47 -21.83 -29.19
N THR A 406 0.37 -20.84 -29.47
CA THR A 406 0.98 -20.64 -30.80
C THR A 406 2.22 -21.48 -31.04
N HIS A 407 2.94 -21.83 -29.96
CA HIS A 407 4.17 -22.63 -30.01
C HIS A 407 4.05 -23.84 -29.09
N PRO A 408 3.47 -24.96 -29.58
CA PRO A 408 3.28 -26.17 -28.78
C PRO A 408 4.58 -26.67 -28.12
N GLY A 409 4.53 -26.86 -26.79
CA GLY A 409 5.69 -27.29 -26.01
C GLY A 409 6.58 -26.15 -25.51
N GLU A 410 6.28 -24.91 -25.88
CA GLU A 410 6.94 -23.72 -25.35
C GLU A 410 6.08 -23.04 -24.28
N GLN A 411 6.69 -22.14 -23.53
CA GLN A 411 6.03 -21.38 -22.47
C GLN A 411 5.79 -19.93 -22.90
N ASN A 412 4.61 -19.42 -22.61
CA ASN A 412 4.33 -17.99 -22.70
C ASN A 412 4.72 -17.33 -21.36
N VAL A 413 5.61 -16.33 -21.43
CA VAL A 413 6.14 -15.58 -20.28
C VAL A 413 5.87 -14.08 -20.39
N SER A 414 5.07 -13.63 -21.35
CA SER A 414 4.87 -12.20 -21.67
C SER A 414 4.37 -11.37 -20.50
N VAL A 415 3.48 -11.90 -19.66
CA VAL A 415 3.01 -11.21 -18.45
C VAL A 415 4.15 -11.08 -17.43
N GLY A 416 4.87 -12.18 -17.15
CA GLY A 416 6.03 -12.17 -16.26
C GLY A 416 7.13 -11.23 -16.74
N ALA A 417 7.43 -11.24 -18.05
CA ALA A 417 8.37 -10.33 -18.68
C ALA A 417 7.94 -8.87 -18.57
N SER A 418 6.63 -8.59 -18.60
CA SER A 418 6.09 -7.24 -18.40
C SER A 418 6.36 -6.75 -16.97
N ILE A 419 6.17 -7.60 -15.97
CA ILE A 419 6.47 -7.29 -14.56
C ILE A 419 7.98 -7.08 -14.40
N GLU A 420 8.80 -7.99 -14.92
CA GLU A 420 10.26 -7.89 -14.84
C GLU A 420 10.77 -6.60 -15.45
N GLN A 421 10.36 -6.28 -16.68
CA GLN A 421 10.76 -5.06 -17.36
C GLN A 421 10.35 -3.79 -16.59
N CYS A 422 9.21 -3.83 -15.91
CA CYS A 422 8.79 -2.74 -15.06
C CYS A 422 9.69 -2.61 -13.82
N LEU A 423 9.98 -3.71 -13.13
CA LEU A 423 10.81 -3.72 -11.91
C LEU A 423 12.26 -3.31 -12.14
N ILE A 424 12.86 -3.68 -13.29
CA ILE A 424 14.22 -3.27 -13.63
C ILE A 424 14.30 -1.85 -14.23
N ASN A 425 13.15 -1.22 -14.50
CA ASN A 425 13.11 0.14 -15.03
C ASN A 425 13.68 1.13 -13.98
N PRO A 426 14.67 1.97 -14.37
CA PRO A 426 15.32 2.89 -13.43
C PRO A 426 14.35 3.84 -12.73
N GLU A 427 13.34 4.36 -13.45
CA GLU A 427 12.36 5.30 -12.88
C GLU A 427 11.45 4.62 -11.84
N ILE A 428 11.06 3.36 -12.06
CA ILE A 428 10.27 2.59 -11.09
C ILE A 428 11.14 2.23 -9.89
N LYS A 429 12.38 1.80 -10.12
CA LYS A 429 13.33 1.52 -9.05
C LYS A 429 13.57 2.77 -8.18
N GLU A 430 13.81 3.90 -8.80
CA GLU A 430 13.98 5.17 -8.10
C GLU A 430 12.71 5.56 -7.32
N LEU A 431 11.54 5.36 -7.90
CA LEU A 431 10.28 5.62 -7.22
C LEU A 431 10.11 4.74 -5.97
N ILE A 432 10.44 3.45 -6.04
CA ILE A 432 10.41 2.53 -4.90
C ILE A 432 11.39 3.00 -3.81
N LEU A 433 12.62 3.35 -4.19
CA LEU A 433 13.66 3.76 -3.23
C LEU A 433 13.40 5.13 -2.60
N ASN A 434 12.68 6.01 -3.28
CA ASN A 434 12.35 7.37 -2.81
C ASN A 434 10.94 7.47 -2.18
N THR A 435 10.19 6.37 -2.11
CA THR A 435 8.88 6.35 -1.47
C THR A 435 9.04 5.77 -0.07
N PRO A 436 8.63 6.48 0.99
CA PRO A 436 8.60 5.88 2.32
C PRO A 436 7.73 4.65 2.31
N ILE A 437 8.28 3.53 2.77
CA ILE A 437 7.55 2.28 2.85
C ILE A 437 6.60 2.31 4.04
N TYR A 438 7.06 2.94 5.12
CA TYR A 438 6.31 3.14 6.34
C TYR A 438 6.80 4.39 7.07
N THR A 439 5.88 5.04 7.78
CA THR A 439 6.20 6.19 8.63
C THR A 439 5.77 5.90 10.06
N LEU A 440 6.69 6.14 10.99
CA LEU A 440 6.45 6.07 12.42
C LEU A 440 6.56 7.49 13.00
N TYR A 441 5.55 7.90 13.74
CA TYR A 441 5.60 9.12 14.54
C TYR A 441 5.80 8.73 16.01
N ILE A 442 6.79 9.34 16.62
CA ILE A 442 7.00 9.24 18.07
C ILE A 442 6.59 10.57 18.68
N LYS A 443 5.61 10.50 19.56
CA LYS A 443 5.24 11.61 20.41
C LYS A 443 5.90 11.41 21.77
N SER A 444 6.86 12.23 22.11
CA SER A 444 7.49 12.24 23.44
C SER A 444 6.88 13.35 24.28
N ASN A 445 6.56 13.05 25.53
CA ASN A 445 6.06 14.02 26.48
C ASN A 445 7.21 14.49 27.39
N LYS A 446 7.31 15.81 27.60
CA LYS A 446 8.18 16.37 28.65
C LYS A 446 7.46 16.19 29.98
N ARG A 447 8.09 15.53 30.94
CA ARG A 447 7.63 15.49 32.33
C ARG A 447 7.84 16.82 33.06
#